data_8d4d942089facd91f6374028d3b70460
#
_entry.id   8d4d942089facd91f6374028d3b70460
#
_cell.length_a   1.000
_cell.length_b   1.000
_cell.length_c   1.000
_cell.angle_alpha   90.00
_cell.angle_beta   90.00
_cell.angle_gamma   90.00
#
_symmetry.space_group_name_H-M   'P 1'
#
loop_
_entity.id
_entity.type
_entity.pdbx_description
1 polymer ?
#
loop_
_entity_poly.entity_id
_entity_poly.type
_entity_poly.pdbx_seq_one_letter_code
_entity_poly.pdbx_strand_id
1 'polypeptide(L)'
;MDNFIKINPGFFIHCDFVDSFKNLGLDSFDAVFAFEKGKNLAKANLASFRRRIMFETENPKSALFLKRYQDIPKITQIKNWINRKKRISVMACDLEPAEILRRYGIDTPRTIAFGQQWKGVFEKRSFIITEKIPDSLSLEQNLPIDKK
;
A
#
# COMPACT_ATOMS: atom_id res chain seq x y z
N MET A 1 8.15 13.17 -5.80
CA MET A 1 7.05 13.04 -4.81
C MET A 1 6.71 14.38 -4.15
N ASP A 2 6.45 15.36 -4.99
CA ASP A 2 6.36 16.77 -4.53
C ASP A 2 5.07 17.13 -3.77
N ASN A 3 4.08 16.23 -3.74
CA ASN A 3 2.76 16.50 -3.14
C ASN A 3 2.49 15.69 -1.86
N PHE A 4 3.52 15.16 -1.22
CA PHE A 4 3.37 14.39 0.02
C PHE A 4 3.78 15.22 1.24
N ILE A 5 2.96 15.14 2.28
CA ILE A 5 3.19 15.77 3.57
C ILE A 5 3.61 14.69 4.56
N LYS A 6 4.71 14.93 5.26
CA LYS A 6 5.17 14.07 6.35
C LYS A 6 4.30 14.30 7.58
N ILE A 7 3.60 13.28 8.03
CA ILE A 7 2.75 13.32 9.21
C ILE A 7 3.53 12.89 10.46
N ASN A 8 4.28 11.80 10.33
CA ASN A 8 5.12 11.25 11.38
C ASN A 8 6.44 10.75 10.75
N PRO A 9 7.48 10.46 11.52
CA PRO A 9 8.68 9.85 10.99
C PRO A 9 8.37 8.59 10.17
N GLY A 10 8.73 8.61 8.89
CA GLY A 10 8.47 7.51 7.96
C GLY A 10 7.04 7.38 7.46
N PHE A 11 6.14 8.33 7.75
CA PHE A 11 4.74 8.31 7.33
C PHE A 11 4.39 9.56 6.50
N PHE A 12 3.92 9.33 5.28
CA PHE A 12 3.61 10.38 4.29
C PHE A 12 2.21 10.21 3.73
N ILE A 13 1.51 11.33 3.54
CA ILE A 13 0.16 11.39 2.94
C ILE A 13 0.18 12.43 1.83
N HIS A 14 -0.49 12.13 0.70
CA HIS A 14 -0.70 13.11 -0.36
C HIS A 14 -1.54 14.29 0.16
N CYS A 15 -1.16 15.50 -0.19
CA CYS A 15 -1.76 16.74 0.36
C CYS A 15 -3.28 16.80 0.20
N ASP A 16 -3.85 16.30 -0.89
CA ASP A 16 -5.30 16.29 -1.15
C ASP A 16 -6.10 15.41 -0.16
N PHE A 17 -5.44 14.46 0.52
CA PHE A 17 -6.10 13.47 1.37
C PHE A 17 -5.85 13.68 2.87
N VAL A 18 -5.07 14.67 3.26
CA VAL A 18 -4.72 14.88 4.67
C VAL A 18 -5.96 15.03 5.55
N ASP A 19 -6.93 15.85 5.15
CA ASP A 19 -8.15 16.07 5.92
C ASP A 19 -9.04 14.83 5.96
N SER A 20 -9.18 14.11 4.85
CA SER A 20 -9.90 12.83 4.82
C SER A 20 -9.29 11.80 5.76
N PHE A 21 -7.96 11.71 5.81
CA PHE A 21 -7.27 10.78 6.70
C PHE A 21 -7.42 11.16 8.17
N LYS A 22 -7.39 12.45 8.50
CA LYS A 22 -7.69 12.94 9.86
C LYS A 22 -9.12 12.59 10.27
N ASN A 23 -10.10 12.80 9.39
CA ASN A 23 -11.51 12.48 9.65
C ASN A 23 -11.74 10.98 9.86
N LEU A 24 -10.97 10.13 9.18
CA LEU A 24 -11.01 8.68 9.36
C LEU A 24 -10.16 8.19 10.54
N GLY A 25 -9.42 9.09 11.20
CA GLY A 25 -8.51 8.73 12.28
C GLY A 25 -7.25 8.01 11.82
N LEU A 26 -6.84 8.18 10.56
CA LEU A 26 -5.67 7.53 9.94
C LEU A 26 -4.42 8.43 9.99
N ASP A 27 -4.13 9.02 11.12
CA ASP A 27 -3.06 9.99 11.31
C ASP A 27 -1.83 9.44 12.07
N SER A 28 -1.81 8.15 12.34
CA SER A 28 -0.69 7.47 12.99
C SER A 28 -0.50 6.05 12.46
N PHE A 29 0.69 5.46 12.65
CA PHE A 29 0.93 4.05 12.32
C PHE A 29 -0.02 3.12 13.06
N ASP A 30 -0.22 3.33 14.36
CA ASP A 30 -1.11 2.49 15.16
C ASP A 30 -2.55 2.55 14.66
N ALA A 31 -3.03 3.74 14.30
CA ALA A 31 -4.35 3.92 13.71
C ALA A 31 -4.49 3.21 12.35
N VAL A 32 -3.50 3.31 11.48
CA VAL A 32 -3.50 2.61 10.18
C VAL A 32 -3.52 1.09 10.37
N PHE A 33 -2.75 0.57 11.33
CA PHE A 33 -2.69 -0.88 11.57
C PHE A 33 -3.89 -1.42 12.37
N ALA A 34 -4.59 -0.56 13.11
CA ALA A 34 -5.84 -0.89 13.79
C ALA A 34 -7.10 -0.68 12.92
N PHE A 35 -6.96 -0.08 11.74
CA PHE A 35 -8.08 0.26 10.87
C PHE A 35 -8.74 -1.00 10.28
N GLU A 36 -10.03 -1.18 10.58
CA GLU A 36 -10.83 -2.32 10.10
C GLU A 36 -12.15 -1.89 9.43
N LYS A 37 -12.32 -0.58 9.24
CA LYS A 37 -13.50 -0.02 8.57
C LYS A 37 -13.34 -0.16 7.05
N GLY A 38 -13.97 -1.15 6.48
CA GLY A 38 -13.91 -1.39 5.05
C GLY A 38 -14.05 -2.86 4.71
N LYS A 39 -13.92 -3.17 3.42
CA LYS A 39 -14.01 -4.54 2.94
C LYS A 39 -12.65 -5.22 3.04
N ASN A 40 -12.56 -6.26 3.84
CA ASN A 40 -11.38 -7.11 3.89
C ASN A 40 -11.26 -7.92 2.59
N LEU A 41 -10.12 -7.78 1.92
CA LEU A 41 -9.81 -8.47 0.67
C LEU A 41 -8.86 -9.66 0.91
N ALA A 42 -9.06 -10.39 2.00
CA ALA A 42 -8.28 -11.58 2.30
C ALA A 42 -8.43 -12.61 1.17
N LYS A 43 -7.30 -13.08 0.64
CA LYS A 43 -7.22 -14.18 -0.31
C LYS A 43 -6.47 -15.35 0.35
N ALA A 44 -6.87 -16.58 0.07
CA ALA A 44 -6.25 -17.78 0.64
C ALA A 44 -4.74 -17.92 0.33
N ASN A 45 -4.29 -17.35 -0.77
CA ASN A 45 -2.88 -17.37 -1.21
C ASN A 45 -2.08 -16.13 -0.77
N LEU A 46 -2.68 -15.24 0.02
CA LEU A 46 -1.98 -14.08 0.54
C LEU A 46 -1.02 -14.51 1.66
N ALA A 47 0.22 -14.03 1.61
CA ALA A 47 1.18 -14.29 2.68
C ALA A 47 0.64 -13.80 4.04
N SER A 48 0.91 -14.55 5.12
CA SER A 48 0.39 -14.28 6.47
C SER A 48 0.72 -12.89 7.02
N PHE A 49 1.83 -12.29 6.55
CA PHE A 49 2.26 -10.95 6.94
C PHE A 49 1.60 -9.81 6.12
N ARG A 50 0.73 -10.14 5.16
CA ARG A 50 0.04 -9.18 4.28
C ARG A 50 -1.44 -9.12 4.62
N ARG A 51 -1.98 -7.90 4.68
CA ARG A 51 -3.42 -7.64 4.76
C ARG A 51 -3.82 -6.57 3.76
N ARG A 52 -5.02 -6.69 3.20
CA ARG A 52 -5.59 -5.73 2.26
C ARG A 52 -7.00 -5.36 2.66
N ILE A 53 -7.27 -4.07 2.70
CA ILE A 53 -8.61 -3.52 3.00
C ILE A 53 -8.94 -2.51 1.92
N MET A 54 -10.16 -2.55 1.39
CA MET A 54 -10.72 -1.52 0.54
C MET A 54 -11.64 -0.63 1.37
N PHE A 55 -11.47 0.67 1.28
CA PHE A 55 -12.32 1.65 1.94
C PHE A 55 -12.53 2.88 1.04
N GLU A 56 -13.49 3.71 1.38
CA GLU A 56 -13.83 4.90 0.63
C GLU A 56 -13.58 6.16 1.45
N THR A 57 -13.21 7.24 0.75
CA THR A 57 -13.14 8.60 1.29
C THR A 57 -14.25 9.44 0.68
N GLU A 58 -14.70 10.45 1.43
CA GLU A 58 -15.78 11.35 0.98
C GLU A 58 -15.25 12.58 0.24
N ASN A 59 -14.12 13.11 0.68
CA ASN A 59 -13.62 14.38 0.18
C ASN A 59 -12.06 14.38 0.08
N PRO A 60 -11.49 14.11 -1.09
CA PRO A 60 -12.14 13.73 -2.33
C PRO A 60 -12.81 12.35 -2.26
N LYS A 61 -13.88 12.14 -3.03
CA LYS A 61 -14.55 10.83 -3.11
C LYS A 61 -13.68 9.88 -3.92
N SER A 62 -13.19 8.84 -3.26
CA SER A 62 -12.30 7.86 -3.87
C SER A 62 -12.37 6.52 -3.16
N ALA A 63 -12.25 5.45 -3.92
CA ALA A 63 -12.05 4.11 -3.39
C ALA A 63 -10.55 3.84 -3.26
N LEU A 64 -10.12 3.45 -2.07
CA LEU A 64 -8.73 3.25 -1.71
C LEU A 64 -8.45 1.81 -1.29
N PHE A 65 -7.26 1.33 -1.61
CA PHE A 65 -6.74 0.05 -1.14
C PHE A 65 -5.62 0.29 -0.13
N LEU A 66 -5.83 -0.15 1.10
CA LEU A 66 -4.80 -0.22 2.13
C LEU A 66 -4.15 -1.60 2.10
N LYS A 67 -2.85 -1.64 1.84
CA LYS A 67 -2.02 -2.84 1.98
C LYS A 67 -1.13 -2.65 3.21
N ARG A 68 -1.19 -3.59 4.15
CA ARG A 68 -0.40 -3.59 5.39
C ARG A 68 0.54 -4.79 5.40
N TYR A 69 1.74 -4.56 5.91
CA TYR A 69 2.77 -5.58 6.09
C TYR A 69 3.28 -5.50 7.53
N GLN A 70 3.12 -6.57 8.27
CA GLN A 70 3.51 -6.68 9.68
C GLN A 70 4.00 -8.10 9.98
N ASP A 71 4.90 -8.24 10.95
CA ASP A 71 5.46 -9.53 11.34
C ASP A 71 6.14 -10.27 10.15
N ILE A 72 6.87 -9.51 9.35
CA ILE A 72 7.53 -10.01 8.15
C ILE A 72 8.72 -10.88 8.58
N PRO A 73 8.78 -12.16 8.13
CA PRO A 73 9.92 -13.02 8.45
C PRO A 73 11.25 -12.38 8.05
N LYS A 74 12.24 -12.44 8.92
CA LYS A 74 13.58 -11.88 8.65
C LYS A 74 14.20 -12.44 7.38
N ILE A 75 14.01 -13.74 7.12
CA ILE A 75 14.50 -14.39 5.90
C ILE A 75 13.87 -13.79 4.65
N THR A 76 12.59 -13.43 4.68
CA THR A 76 11.89 -12.77 3.58
C THR A 76 12.50 -11.38 3.33
N GLN A 77 12.77 -10.62 4.38
CA GLN A 77 13.42 -9.31 4.26
C GLN A 77 14.80 -9.42 3.64
N ILE A 78 15.62 -10.35 4.11
CA ILE A 78 16.98 -10.58 3.60
C ILE A 78 16.94 -10.98 2.11
N LYS A 79 16.04 -11.88 1.72
CA LYS A 79 15.85 -12.26 0.31
C LYS A 79 15.48 -11.04 -0.56
N ASN A 80 14.59 -10.19 -0.08
CA ASN A 80 14.22 -8.96 -0.78
C ASN A 80 15.42 -8.01 -0.94
N TRP A 81 16.24 -7.87 0.08
CA TRP A 81 17.44 -7.03 0.04
C TRP A 81 18.48 -7.54 -0.96
N ILE A 82 18.70 -8.83 -0.99
CA ILE A 82 19.60 -9.48 -1.95
C ILE A 82 19.10 -9.26 -3.38
N ASN A 83 17.81 -9.53 -3.63
CA ASN A 83 17.20 -9.38 -4.95
C ASN A 83 17.20 -7.92 -5.43
N ARG A 84 17.01 -6.98 -4.53
CA ARG A 84 16.98 -5.53 -4.84
C ARG A 84 18.35 -4.87 -4.70
N LYS A 85 19.36 -5.59 -4.24
CA LYS A 85 20.73 -5.08 -3.98
C LYS A 85 20.76 -3.88 -3.03
N LYS A 86 19.78 -3.76 -2.16
CA LYS A 86 19.67 -2.72 -1.14
C LYS A 86 18.72 -3.11 -0.01
N ARG A 87 18.92 -2.50 1.16
CA ARG A 87 17.97 -2.59 2.26
C ARG A 87 16.69 -1.81 1.91
N ILE A 88 15.57 -2.50 1.86
CA ILE A 88 14.29 -1.95 1.41
C ILE A 88 13.13 -2.57 2.20
N SER A 89 12.10 -1.79 2.48
CA SER A 89 10.85 -2.29 3.07
C SER A 89 10.01 -3.07 2.05
N VAL A 90 9.13 -3.93 2.54
CA VAL A 90 8.21 -4.67 1.67
C VAL A 90 7.29 -3.71 0.91
N MET A 91 6.80 -2.67 1.57
CA MET A 91 6.01 -1.62 0.93
C MET A 91 6.76 -0.96 -0.24
N ALA A 92 8.02 -0.64 -0.04
CA ALA A 92 8.82 0.00 -1.10
C ALA A 92 9.08 -0.94 -2.29
N CYS A 93 9.06 -2.26 -2.08
CA CYS A 93 9.08 -3.24 -3.17
C CYS A 93 7.85 -3.12 -4.09
N ASP A 94 6.71 -2.71 -3.57
CA ASP A 94 5.50 -2.43 -4.36
C ASP A 94 5.50 -1.01 -4.95
N LEU A 95 5.98 -0.03 -4.20
CA LEU A 95 5.98 1.39 -4.58
C LEU A 95 6.95 1.70 -5.72
N GLU A 96 8.19 1.27 -5.63
CA GLU A 96 9.23 1.64 -6.59
C GLU A 96 8.93 1.21 -8.03
N PRO A 97 8.48 -0.03 -8.31
CA PRO A 97 8.12 -0.41 -9.68
C PRO A 97 6.96 0.42 -10.25
N ALA A 98 5.97 0.75 -9.44
CA ALA A 98 4.84 1.59 -9.86
C ALA A 98 5.29 3.00 -10.22
N GLU A 99 6.21 3.59 -9.46
CA GLU A 99 6.79 4.90 -9.76
C GLU A 99 7.63 4.89 -11.04
N ILE A 100 8.38 3.82 -11.27
CA ILE A 100 9.16 3.65 -12.51
C ILE A 100 8.22 3.56 -13.71
N LEU A 101 7.19 2.72 -13.66
CA LEU A 101 6.21 2.56 -14.75
C LEU A 101 5.53 3.90 -15.06
N ARG A 102 5.14 4.66 -14.04
CA ARG A 102 4.53 5.97 -14.21
C ARG A 102 5.46 6.96 -14.92
N ARG A 103 6.76 6.94 -14.65
CA ARG A 103 7.75 7.77 -15.38
C ARG A 103 7.83 7.44 -16.86
N TYR A 104 7.52 6.20 -17.24
CA TYR A 104 7.43 5.77 -18.64
C TYR A 104 6.04 5.97 -19.27
N GLY A 105 5.14 6.69 -18.58
CA GLY A 105 3.79 6.99 -19.08
C GLY A 105 2.81 5.83 -18.98
N ILE A 106 3.14 4.79 -18.19
CA ILE A 106 2.25 3.65 -17.96
C ILE A 106 1.36 3.97 -16.75
N ASP A 107 0.05 3.86 -16.94
CA ASP A 107 -0.91 4.08 -15.87
C ASP A 107 -0.78 3.03 -14.78
N THR A 108 -0.54 3.51 -13.57
CA THR A 108 -0.47 2.70 -12.35
C THR A 108 -1.39 3.30 -11.29
N PRO A 109 -1.87 2.49 -10.33
CA PRO A 109 -2.63 3.03 -9.21
C PRO A 109 -1.85 4.17 -8.53
N ARG A 110 -2.52 5.31 -8.35
CA ARG A 110 -1.91 6.47 -7.68
C ARG A 110 -1.67 6.14 -6.21
N THR A 111 -0.46 6.40 -5.73
CA THR A 111 -0.14 6.29 -4.31
C THR A 111 -0.70 7.48 -3.56
N ILE A 112 -1.45 7.23 -2.49
CA ILE A 112 -2.10 8.26 -1.67
C ILE A 112 -1.39 8.44 -0.33
N ALA A 113 -0.94 7.34 0.27
CA ALA A 113 -0.16 7.37 1.50
C ALA A 113 0.77 6.16 1.56
N PHE A 114 1.84 6.31 2.29
CA PHE A 114 2.76 5.21 2.57
C PHE A 114 3.54 5.46 3.85
N GLY A 115 4.00 4.38 4.44
CA GLY A 115 4.82 4.49 5.63
C GLY A 115 5.61 3.23 5.91
N GLN A 116 6.73 3.42 6.61
CA GLN A 116 7.59 2.33 7.06
C GLN A 116 8.18 2.63 8.43
N GLN A 117 8.21 1.63 9.28
CA GLN A 117 8.88 1.66 10.58
C GLN A 117 9.91 0.56 10.67
N TRP A 118 11.08 0.91 11.19
CA TRP A 118 12.21 0.01 11.37
C TRP A 118 12.45 -0.24 12.85
N LYS A 119 12.87 -1.44 13.18
CA LYS A 119 13.41 -1.80 14.49
C LYS A 119 14.83 -2.31 14.31
N GLY A 120 15.81 -1.43 14.55
CA GLY A 120 17.19 -1.72 14.20
C GLY A 120 17.36 -1.88 12.70
N VAL A 121 17.92 -3.01 12.27
CA VAL A 121 18.17 -3.33 10.84
C VAL A 121 16.91 -3.81 10.13
N PHE A 122 15.98 -4.44 10.85
CA PHE A 122 14.81 -5.08 10.27
C PHE A 122 13.58 -4.18 10.26
N GLU A 123 12.76 -4.35 9.25
CA GLU A 123 11.45 -3.70 9.15
C GLU A 123 10.51 -4.23 10.25
N LYS A 124 9.92 -3.32 11.00
CA LYS A 124 8.88 -3.63 11.97
C LYS A 124 7.54 -3.81 11.28
N ARG A 125 7.15 -2.84 10.47
CA ARG A 125 5.91 -2.82 9.69
C ARG A 125 5.96 -1.73 8.63
N SER A 126 5.20 -1.90 7.57
CA SER A 126 5.01 -0.89 6.54
C SER A 126 3.61 -0.98 5.94
N PHE A 127 3.18 0.07 5.27
CA PHE A 127 1.92 0.10 4.55
C PHE A 127 1.99 0.99 3.33
N ILE A 128 1.09 0.73 2.39
CA ILE A 128 0.85 1.60 1.24
C ILE A 128 -0.67 1.70 1.01
N ILE A 129 -1.13 2.90 0.70
CA ILE A 129 -2.51 3.16 0.30
C ILE A 129 -2.49 3.69 -1.12
N THR A 130 -3.22 3.00 -2.00
CA THR A 130 -3.33 3.34 -3.42
C THR A 130 -4.78 3.58 -3.79
N GLU A 131 -4.99 4.47 -4.76
CA GLU A 131 -6.30 4.72 -5.32
C GLU A 131 -6.70 3.60 -6.29
N LYS A 132 -7.97 3.19 -6.23
CA LYS A 132 -8.52 2.26 -7.22
C LYS A 132 -8.58 2.95 -8.58
N ILE A 133 -8.10 2.28 -9.62
CA ILE A 133 -8.27 2.76 -11.00
C ILE A 133 -9.75 2.62 -11.34
N PRO A 134 -10.45 3.71 -11.72
CA PRO A 134 -11.84 3.65 -12.14
C PRO A 134 -12.02 2.68 -13.31
N ASP A 135 -13.11 1.91 -13.32
CA ASP A 135 -13.49 0.98 -14.39
C ASP A 135 -12.46 -0.12 -14.70
N SER A 136 -11.47 -0.33 -13.81
CA SER A 136 -10.54 -1.44 -13.96
C SER A 136 -11.17 -2.75 -13.52
N LEU A 137 -11.10 -3.75 -14.39
CA LEU A 137 -11.40 -5.14 -14.07
C LEU A 137 -10.09 -5.88 -13.75
N SER A 138 -10.13 -6.84 -12.84
CA SER A 138 -8.97 -7.71 -12.63
C SER A 138 -8.73 -8.57 -13.89
N LEU A 139 -7.49 -8.99 -14.12
CA LEU A 139 -7.19 -9.92 -15.22
C LEU A 139 -8.05 -11.19 -15.15
N GLU A 140 -8.32 -11.68 -13.94
CA GLU A 140 -9.19 -12.85 -13.70
C GLU A 140 -10.63 -12.61 -14.18
N GLN A 141 -11.12 -11.37 -14.15
CA GLN A 141 -12.45 -10.99 -14.61
C GLN A 141 -12.51 -10.77 -16.13
N ASN A 142 -11.37 -10.49 -16.76
CA ASN A 142 -11.26 -10.19 -18.19
C ASN A 142 -10.78 -11.36 -19.04
N LEU A 143 -10.25 -12.42 -18.43
CA LEU A 143 -9.86 -13.61 -19.18
C LEU A 143 -11.12 -14.37 -19.59
N PRO A 144 -11.29 -14.68 -20.90
CA PRO A 144 -12.37 -15.57 -21.33
C PRO A 144 -12.19 -16.92 -20.61
N ILE A 145 -13.25 -17.35 -19.94
CA ILE A 145 -13.29 -18.69 -19.38
C ILE A 145 -13.38 -19.63 -20.59
N ASP A 146 -12.25 -20.19 -20.99
CA ASP A 146 -12.25 -21.32 -21.90
C ASP A 146 -13.00 -22.47 -21.22
N LYS A 147 -14.28 -22.57 -21.52
CA LYS A 147 -15.06 -23.76 -21.20
C LYS A 147 -14.56 -24.86 -22.11
N LYS A 148 -13.63 -25.67 -21.62
CA LYS A 148 -13.42 -27.00 -22.12
C LYS A 148 -14.39 -27.95 -21.46
#